data_a7e1240f284e23fb8fd7c8f605ad7461
#
_entry.id   a7e1240f284e23fb8fd7c8f605ad7461
#
_cell.length_a   1.000
_cell.length_b   1.000
_cell.length_c   1.000
_cell.angle_alpha   90.00
_cell.angle_beta   90.00
_cell.angle_gamma   90.00
#
_symmetry.space_group_name_H-M   'P 1'
#
loop_
_entity.id
_entity.type
_entity.pdbx_description
1 polymer ?
#
loop_
_entity_poly.entity_id
_entity_poly.type
_entity_poly.pdbx_seq_one_letter_code
_entity_poly.pdbx_strand_id
1 'polypeptide(L)'
;METWRDCGNRYWPAKYLFSTDDEIFYSHFGEGDYAETESKIRERLIAAGHDISNIPFEPLPDDVRDEEATSQTRELYGGYSRAYSQQGVYNGHEDHYFGGDQAIEYQDLSDDTDGQYFLQGLWENTSEAIAHGREDPDLEDHLRVPFSARSVNIVVNPSGPELFEVVVDLDGAPLTKEQAGADIVFKTDGSTVIEVSEARLYAVLESPELLKGNLFFRSTSPKFAMFAFTFGIYMEGA
;
A
#
# COMPACT_ATOMS: atom_id res chain seq x y z
N MET A 1 -10.15 9.45 12.19
CA MET A 1 -8.79 9.30 12.78
C MET A 1 -8.62 10.14 14.05
N GLU A 2 -9.59 10.09 14.96
CA GLU A 2 -9.52 10.85 16.24
C GLU A 2 -8.43 10.27 17.15
N THR A 3 -8.43 8.96 17.39
CA THR A 3 -7.43 8.27 18.23
C THR A 3 -5.98 8.56 17.84
N TRP A 4 -5.69 8.69 16.54
CA TRP A 4 -4.37 9.07 16.06
C TRP A 4 -3.93 10.45 16.57
N ARG A 5 -4.85 11.42 16.54
CA ARG A 5 -4.58 12.78 17.00
C ARG A 5 -4.49 12.86 18.52
N ASP A 6 -5.34 12.10 19.22
CA ASP A 6 -5.38 12.06 20.70
C ASP A 6 -4.07 11.48 21.27
N CYS A 7 -3.48 10.48 20.59
CA CYS A 7 -2.16 9.96 20.92
C CYS A 7 -1.00 10.85 20.47
N GLY A 8 -1.27 11.95 19.75
CA GLY A 8 -0.24 12.82 19.18
C GLY A 8 0.69 12.09 18.21
N ASN A 9 0.19 11.01 17.59
CA ASN A 9 1.01 10.13 16.77
C ASN A 9 1.47 10.80 15.47
N ARG A 10 2.72 10.54 15.07
CA ARG A 10 3.35 11.03 13.84
C ARG A 10 4.06 9.94 13.04
N TYR A 11 3.95 8.69 13.51
CA TYR A 11 4.69 7.54 12.96
C TYR A 11 3.72 6.45 12.51
N TRP A 12 4.10 5.69 11.49
CA TRP A 12 3.37 4.53 11.02
C TRP A 12 4.35 3.39 10.69
N PRO A 13 4.11 2.21 11.25
CA PRO A 13 3.16 1.89 12.31
C PRO A 13 3.58 2.46 13.66
N ALA A 14 2.66 2.50 14.62
CA ALA A 14 2.93 2.87 15.99
C ALA A 14 2.09 2.02 16.95
N LYS A 15 2.72 1.51 18.00
CA LYS A 15 2.09 0.72 19.06
C LYS A 15 1.99 1.57 20.32
N TYR A 16 0.81 1.62 20.91
CA TYR A 16 0.56 2.29 22.20
C TYR A 16 -0.14 1.30 23.11
N LEU A 17 0.44 1.02 24.27
CA LEU A 17 -0.18 0.19 25.28
C LEU A 17 -0.73 1.06 26.40
N PHE A 18 -2.02 0.92 26.67
CA PHE A 18 -2.73 1.63 27.73
C PHE A 18 -2.90 0.77 28.96
N SER A 19 -2.77 1.36 30.14
CA SER A 19 -3.16 0.76 31.40
C SER A 19 -4.70 0.80 31.58
N THR A 20 -5.18 0.14 32.63
CA THR A 20 -6.59 0.20 33.03
C THR A 20 -7.03 1.60 33.49
N ASP A 21 -6.10 2.50 33.73
CA ASP A 21 -6.33 3.88 34.15
C ASP A 21 -6.18 4.86 32.99
N ASP A 22 -6.23 4.34 31.73
CA ASP A 22 -6.11 5.10 30.47
C ASP A 22 -4.76 5.82 30.29
N GLU A 23 -3.70 5.41 31.02
CA GLU A 23 -2.36 5.96 30.86
C GLU A 23 -1.54 5.13 29.86
N ILE A 24 -0.82 5.79 28.96
CA ILE A 24 0.13 5.12 28.07
C ILE A 24 1.36 4.73 28.88
N PHE A 25 1.61 3.43 29.01
CA PHE A 25 2.77 2.92 29.74
C PHE A 25 3.90 2.39 28.86
N TYR A 26 3.62 2.20 27.56
CA TYR A 26 4.60 1.81 26.56
C TYR A 26 4.20 2.37 25.18
N SER A 27 5.18 2.78 24.42
CA SER A 27 5.01 3.14 23.03
C SER A 27 6.22 2.70 22.23
N HIS A 28 5.95 2.18 21.02
CA HIS A 28 6.97 1.85 20.04
C HIS A 28 6.59 2.45 18.68
N PHE A 29 7.57 2.97 17.97
CA PHE A 29 7.39 3.62 16.67
C PHE A 29 8.18 2.87 15.60
N GLY A 30 7.48 2.44 14.55
CA GLY A 30 8.00 1.58 13.50
C GLY A 30 7.64 0.12 13.71
N GLU A 31 8.06 -0.71 12.77
CA GLU A 31 7.94 -2.17 12.86
C GLU A 31 8.96 -2.75 13.84
N GLY A 32 8.73 -4.02 14.29
CA GLY A 32 9.62 -4.74 15.16
C GLY A 32 9.31 -4.60 16.66
N ASP A 33 10.25 -4.98 17.50
CA ASP A 33 10.15 -5.02 18.96
C ASP A 33 8.94 -5.80 19.49
N TYR A 34 8.56 -6.88 18.81
CA TYR A 34 7.41 -7.71 19.18
C TYR A 34 7.64 -8.41 20.52
N ALA A 35 8.86 -8.90 20.76
CA ALA A 35 9.24 -9.53 22.02
C ALA A 35 9.17 -8.56 23.21
N GLU A 36 9.62 -7.32 23.03
CA GLU A 36 9.50 -6.30 24.07
C GLU A 36 8.05 -5.92 24.29
N THR A 37 7.28 -5.71 23.21
CA THR A 37 5.85 -5.39 23.28
C THR A 37 5.09 -6.48 24.06
N GLU A 38 5.30 -7.76 23.74
CA GLU A 38 4.68 -8.89 24.46
C GLU A 38 5.12 -8.92 25.92
N SER A 39 6.40 -8.70 26.20
CA SER A 39 6.90 -8.64 27.58
C SER A 39 6.19 -7.56 28.40
N LYS A 40 5.98 -6.37 27.83
CA LYS A 40 5.26 -5.28 28.50
C LYS A 40 3.80 -5.62 28.78
N ILE A 41 3.13 -6.28 27.83
CA ILE A 41 1.75 -6.77 28.01
C ILE A 41 1.71 -7.79 29.17
N ARG A 42 2.62 -8.76 29.18
CA ARG A 42 2.71 -9.80 30.21
C ARG A 42 3.00 -9.21 31.61
N GLU A 43 3.93 -8.28 31.73
CA GLU A 43 4.21 -7.57 32.97
C GLU A 43 2.93 -6.94 33.55
N ARG A 44 2.12 -6.31 32.72
CA ARG A 44 0.87 -5.66 33.15
C ARG A 44 -0.21 -6.65 33.52
N LEU A 45 -0.37 -7.74 32.76
CA LEU A 45 -1.33 -8.79 33.08
C LEU A 45 -1.02 -9.44 34.43
N ILE A 46 0.26 -9.75 34.70
CA ILE A 46 0.70 -10.30 36.00
C ILE A 46 0.42 -9.28 37.11
N ALA A 47 0.76 -8.01 36.91
CA ALA A 47 0.51 -6.96 37.91
C ALA A 47 -0.97 -6.76 38.21
N ALA A 48 -1.85 -7.00 37.23
CA ALA A 48 -3.30 -6.99 37.36
C ALA A 48 -3.87 -8.27 38.00
N GLY A 49 -3.02 -9.26 38.36
CA GLY A 49 -3.41 -10.50 39.00
C GLY A 49 -3.89 -11.61 38.07
N HIS A 50 -3.66 -11.47 36.75
CA HIS A 50 -3.99 -12.53 35.80
C HIS A 50 -2.92 -13.62 35.81
N ASP A 51 -3.35 -14.88 35.83
CA ASP A 51 -2.47 -16.04 35.68
C ASP A 51 -2.25 -16.31 34.18
N ILE A 52 -1.04 -16.05 33.72
CA ILE A 52 -0.61 -16.29 32.34
C ILE A 52 0.41 -17.43 32.23
N SER A 53 0.56 -18.24 33.28
CA SER A 53 1.57 -19.32 33.33
C SER A 53 1.40 -20.37 32.24
N ASN A 54 0.17 -20.54 31.74
CA ASN A 54 -0.16 -21.48 30.67
C ASN A 54 -0.11 -20.87 29.26
N ILE A 55 0.23 -19.58 29.14
CA ILE A 55 0.35 -18.92 27.85
C ILE A 55 1.84 -18.91 27.48
N PRO A 56 2.28 -19.63 26.45
CA PRO A 56 3.68 -19.64 26.04
C PRO A 56 4.13 -18.23 25.63
N PHE A 57 5.41 -17.95 25.83
CA PHE A 57 6.04 -16.74 25.30
C PHE A 57 6.57 -17.07 23.91
N GLU A 58 5.81 -16.69 22.90
CA GLU A 58 6.12 -16.95 21.49
C GLU A 58 5.94 -15.63 20.71
N PRO A 59 6.76 -14.60 20.98
CA PRO A 59 6.69 -13.36 20.21
C PRO A 59 7.01 -13.67 18.75
N LEU A 60 6.34 -12.95 17.84
CA LEU A 60 6.76 -12.96 16.47
C LEU A 60 8.24 -12.59 16.40
N PRO A 61 9.05 -13.29 15.60
CA PRO A 61 10.45 -12.92 15.45
C PRO A 61 10.50 -11.46 14.99
N ASP A 62 11.38 -10.70 15.63
CA ASP A 62 11.74 -9.40 15.10
C ASP A 62 12.22 -9.63 13.68
N ASP A 63 11.67 -8.87 12.76
CA ASP A 63 11.89 -9.02 11.34
C ASP A 63 13.33 -9.40 11.04
N VAL A 64 13.54 -10.60 10.57
CA VAL A 64 14.73 -10.92 9.81
C VAL A 64 14.64 -10.10 8.53
N ARG A 65 15.07 -8.84 8.61
CA ARG A 65 15.35 -8.07 7.41
C ARG A 65 16.33 -8.90 6.63
N ASP A 66 15.86 -9.42 5.51
CA ASP A 66 16.73 -9.99 4.53
C ASP A 66 17.80 -8.93 4.26
N GLU A 67 19.06 -9.19 4.61
CA GLU A 67 20.15 -8.22 4.41
C GLU A 67 20.29 -7.87 2.91
N GLU A 68 19.72 -8.67 2.02
CA GLU A 68 19.56 -8.38 0.59
C GLU A 68 18.40 -7.42 0.29
N ALA A 69 17.45 -7.20 1.21
CA ALA A 69 16.29 -6.33 1.05
C ALA A 69 16.60 -4.83 1.30
N THR A 70 17.80 -4.38 0.99
CA THR A 70 18.21 -2.97 1.16
C THR A 70 17.49 -1.98 0.22
N SER A 71 16.56 -2.45 -0.62
CA SER A 71 15.87 -1.62 -1.61
C SER A 71 14.38 -1.94 -1.74
N GLN A 72 13.65 -2.02 -0.63
CA GLN A 72 12.18 -2.03 -0.69
C GLN A 72 11.67 -0.68 -1.17
N THR A 73 10.73 -0.69 -2.12
CA THR A 73 10.00 0.51 -2.52
C THR A 73 9.23 1.05 -1.32
N ARG A 74 9.34 2.37 -1.10
CA ARG A 74 8.59 3.06 -0.04
C ARG A 74 7.10 3.12 -0.37
N GLU A 75 6.25 3.35 0.62
CA GLU A 75 4.84 3.69 0.38
C GLU A 75 4.70 4.90 -0.54
N LEU A 76 3.74 4.82 -1.46
CA LEU A 76 3.40 5.88 -2.39
C LEU A 76 1.98 6.35 -2.14
N TYR A 77 1.77 7.65 -2.21
CA TYR A 77 0.46 8.26 -2.01
C TYR A 77 0.03 9.02 -3.25
N GLY A 78 -1.25 8.86 -3.62
CA GLY A 78 -1.92 9.69 -4.61
C GLY A 78 -2.34 11.04 -4.01
N GLY A 79 -2.70 11.97 -4.89
CA GLY A 79 -3.26 13.25 -4.52
C GLY A 79 -2.25 14.29 -3.99
N TYR A 80 -2.64 15.56 -4.12
CA TYR A 80 -1.72 16.66 -3.82
C TYR A 80 -1.54 16.96 -2.31
N SER A 81 -2.45 16.53 -1.43
CA SER A 81 -2.30 16.72 0.02
C SER A 81 -1.18 15.88 0.61
N ARG A 82 -0.72 14.84 -0.11
CA ARG A 82 0.36 13.94 0.27
C ARG A 82 1.41 13.80 -0.82
N ALA A 83 1.57 14.83 -1.65
CA ALA A 83 2.35 14.76 -2.89
C ALA A 83 3.83 14.44 -2.71
N TYR A 84 4.37 14.57 -1.50
CA TYR A 84 5.79 14.29 -1.23
C TYR A 84 6.06 13.97 0.24
N SER A 85 7.17 13.29 0.45
CA SER A 85 7.75 13.01 1.77
C SER A 85 9.14 13.64 1.89
N GLN A 86 9.82 13.38 3.03
CA GLN A 86 11.25 13.72 3.18
C GLN A 86 12.15 12.99 2.18
N GLN A 87 11.67 11.89 1.58
CA GLN A 87 12.41 11.09 0.61
C GLN A 87 12.14 11.51 -0.86
N GLY A 88 11.40 12.59 -1.08
CA GLY A 88 11.08 13.13 -2.39
C GLY A 88 9.62 13.01 -2.80
N VAL A 89 9.36 13.29 -4.07
CA VAL A 89 8.01 13.27 -4.68
C VAL A 89 7.54 11.85 -4.95
N TYR A 90 6.20 11.64 -5.00
CA TYR A 90 5.59 10.35 -5.30
C TYR A 90 5.23 10.19 -6.78
N ASN A 91 4.85 11.27 -7.45
CA ASN A 91 4.56 11.26 -8.89
C ASN A 91 5.78 11.77 -9.67
N GLY A 92 6.17 11.06 -10.73
CA GLY A 92 7.31 11.41 -11.56
C GLY A 92 7.06 12.58 -12.53
N HIS A 93 5.81 13.05 -12.67
CA HIS A 93 5.47 14.14 -13.57
C HIS A 93 5.50 15.49 -12.85
N GLU A 94 6.27 16.45 -13.37
CA GLU A 94 6.35 17.79 -12.78
C GLU A 94 5.00 18.52 -12.80
N ASP A 95 4.23 18.38 -13.87
CA ASP A 95 2.92 19.03 -14.05
C ASP A 95 1.90 18.60 -12.98
N HIS A 96 2.09 17.44 -12.36
CA HIS A 96 1.25 16.96 -11.28
C HIS A 96 1.19 17.92 -10.10
N TYR A 97 2.25 18.70 -9.85
CA TYR A 97 2.37 19.57 -8.68
C TYR A 97 1.85 20.97 -8.90
N PHE A 98 1.49 21.34 -10.12
CA PHE A 98 1.04 22.70 -10.47
C PHE A 98 -0.47 22.86 -10.57
N GLY A 99 -1.26 21.78 -10.49
CA GLY A 99 -2.71 21.85 -10.60
C GLY A 99 -3.40 20.79 -9.78
N GLY A 100 -4.09 21.17 -8.69
CA GLY A 100 -5.04 20.31 -7.99
C GLY A 100 -6.44 20.43 -8.58
N ASP A 101 -7.26 19.36 -8.45
CA ASP A 101 -8.64 19.26 -8.91
C ASP A 101 -8.82 19.57 -10.41
N GLN A 102 -7.84 19.16 -11.22
CA GLN A 102 -7.83 19.31 -12.65
C GLN A 102 -7.38 18.00 -13.32
N ALA A 103 -8.12 17.62 -14.37
CA ALA A 103 -7.72 16.52 -15.23
C ALA A 103 -6.63 17.00 -16.20
N ILE A 104 -5.52 16.30 -16.24
CA ILE A 104 -4.33 16.57 -17.07
C ILE A 104 -4.07 15.34 -17.94
N GLU A 105 -3.73 15.57 -19.20
CA GLU A 105 -3.26 14.52 -20.11
C GLU A 105 -1.76 14.30 -19.86
N TYR A 106 -1.41 13.13 -19.34
CA TYR A 106 -0.03 12.73 -19.05
C TYR A 106 0.52 11.85 -20.17
N GLN A 107 1.83 11.88 -20.33
CA GLN A 107 2.56 10.94 -21.17
C GLN A 107 3.59 10.21 -20.29
N ASP A 108 3.54 8.88 -20.25
CA ASP A 108 4.50 8.09 -19.48
C ASP A 108 5.94 8.39 -19.91
N LEU A 109 6.76 8.76 -18.94
CA LEU A 109 8.15 9.19 -19.16
C LEU A 109 9.10 8.01 -19.41
N SER A 110 8.62 6.78 -19.26
CA SER A 110 9.45 5.56 -19.33
C SER A 110 10.66 5.60 -18.37
N ASP A 111 10.49 6.27 -17.24
CA ASP A 111 11.48 6.36 -16.17
C ASP A 111 11.16 5.29 -15.11
N ASP A 112 12.17 4.55 -14.66
CA ASP A 112 12.04 3.48 -13.68
C ASP A 112 12.54 3.90 -12.29
N THR A 113 12.42 5.19 -11.94
CA THR A 113 12.78 5.69 -10.62
C THR A 113 11.95 5.02 -9.54
N ASP A 114 12.60 4.23 -8.68
CA ASP A 114 11.96 3.58 -7.54
C ASP A 114 11.40 4.62 -6.56
N GLY A 115 10.23 4.31 -6.00
CA GLY A 115 9.54 5.22 -5.08
C GLY A 115 8.77 6.35 -5.78
N GLN A 116 8.48 6.20 -7.07
CA GLN A 116 7.60 7.06 -7.85
C GLN A 116 6.59 6.23 -8.65
N TYR A 117 5.47 6.85 -9.05
CA TYR A 117 4.54 6.32 -10.02
C TYR A 117 4.43 7.25 -11.23
N PHE A 118 4.04 6.70 -12.37
CA PHE A 118 3.97 7.38 -13.66
C PHE A 118 2.59 7.16 -14.27
N LEU A 119 2.14 8.13 -15.07
CA LEU A 119 0.82 8.17 -15.66
C LEU A 119 0.90 8.28 -17.17
N GLN A 120 0.00 7.58 -17.86
CA GLN A 120 -0.32 7.76 -19.27
C GLN A 120 -1.81 8.06 -19.39
N GLY A 121 -2.17 9.06 -20.21
CA GLY A 121 -3.56 9.44 -20.49
C GLY A 121 -4.13 10.46 -19.52
N LEU A 122 -5.44 10.53 -19.40
CA LEU A 122 -6.14 11.57 -18.67
C LEU A 122 -6.33 11.20 -17.19
N TRP A 123 -5.72 11.97 -16.30
CA TRP A 123 -5.82 11.75 -14.84
C TRP A 123 -6.08 13.05 -14.10
N GLU A 124 -6.89 12.97 -13.04
CA GLU A 124 -7.20 14.08 -12.15
C GLU A 124 -6.43 13.91 -10.84
N ASN A 125 -5.66 14.94 -10.46
CA ASN A 125 -4.99 15.01 -9.19
C ASN A 125 -5.90 15.66 -8.15
N THR A 126 -6.59 14.85 -7.34
CA THR A 126 -7.44 15.32 -6.26
C THR A 126 -6.63 15.52 -4.96
N SER A 127 -7.27 15.97 -3.89
CA SER A 127 -6.58 16.17 -2.59
C SER A 127 -5.98 14.89 -2.02
N GLU A 128 -6.62 13.72 -2.23
CA GLU A 128 -6.24 12.46 -1.56
C GLU A 128 -5.89 11.32 -2.53
N ALA A 129 -6.22 11.47 -3.81
CA ALA A 129 -6.08 10.41 -4.80
C ALA A 129 -5.65 10.94 -6.16
N ILE A 130 -5.10 10.04 -6.97
CA ILE A 130 -5.04 10.22 -8.41
C ILE A 130 -6.18 9.41 -9.04
N ALA A 131 -7.06 10.09 -9.78
CA ALA A 131 -8.27 9.51 -10.35
C ALA A 131 -8.20 9.45 -11.86
N HIS A 132 -8.68 8.36 -12.47
CA HIS A 132 -8.79 8.22 -13.91
C HIS A 132 -9.83 9.21 -14.44
N GLY A 133 -9.48 9.99 -15.46
CA GLY A 133 -10.23 11.17 -15.89
C GLY A 133 -11.29 10.92 -16.96
N ARG A 134 -11.37 9.70 -17.54
CA ARG A 134 -12.28 9.38 -18.64
C ARG A 134 -12.70 7.91 -18.69
N GLU A 135 -13.72 7.61 -19.49
CA GLU A 135 -13.94 6.24 -19.95
C GLU A 135 -12.87 5.90 -21.01
N ASP A 136 -12.21 4.74 -20.84
CA ASP A 136 -11.15 4.27 -21.72
C ASP A 136 -11.40 2.81 -22.12
N PRO A 137 -12.26 2.56 -23.15
CA PRO A 137 -12.63 1.22 -23.57
C PRO A 137 -11.45 0.43 -24.18
N ASP A 138 -10.43 1.13 -24.65
CA ASP A 138 -9.26 0.53 -25.31
C ASP A 138 -8.09 0.29 -24.36
N LEU A 139 -8.22 0.68 -23.05
CA LEU A 139 -7.20 0.53 -21.99
C LEU A 139 -5.84 1.14 -22.35
N GLU A 140 -5.86 2.29 -23.03
CA GLU A 140 -4.66 3.03 -23.41
C GLU A 140 -4.06 3.80 -22.23
N ASP A 141 -4.95 4.30 -21.34
CA ASP A 141 -4.54 5.01 -20.13
C ASP A 141 -4.03 4.02 -19.07
N HIS A 142 -2.94 4.37 -18.40
CA HIS A 142 -2.42 3.54 -17.33
C HIS A 142 -1.74 4.33 -16.22
N LEU A 143 -1.71 3.71 -15.05
CA LEU A 143 -0.84 4.06 -13.95
C LEU A 143 0.23 2.99 -13.85
N ARG A 144 1.51 3.38 -13.87
CA ARG A 144 2.67 2.50 -13.80
C ARG A 144 3.46 2.76 -12.52
N VAL A 145 3.88 1.68 -11.88
CA VAL A 145 4.67 1.72 -10.65
C VAL A 145 5.89 0.82 -10.78
N PRO A 146 7.10 1.40 -10.92
CA PRO A 146 8.34 0.66 -10.71
C PRO A 146 8.43 0.24 -9.24
N PHE A 147 8.79 -1.00 -8.96
CA PHE A 147 8.84 -1.50 -7.59
C PHE A 147 9.95 -2.51 -7.35
N SER A 148 10.32 -2.64 -6.07
CA SER A 148 11.13 -3.71 -5.50
C SER A 148 10.46 -4.17 -4.21
N ALA A 149 9.77 -5.33 -4.22
CA ALA A 149 9.00 -5.83 -3.08
C ALA A 149 8.68 -7.32 -3.23
N ARG A 150 8.26 -7.96 -2.14
CA ARG A 150 7.63 -9.29 -2.15
C ARG A 150 6.11 -9.21 -2.23
N SER A 151 5.53 -8.14 -1.69
CA SER A 151 4.10 -7.88 -1.82
C SER A 151 3.83 -6.45 -2.24
N VAL A 152 2.78 -6.27 -3.05
CA VAL A 152 2.29 -4.95 -3.46
C VAL A 152 0.80 -4.91 -3.27
N ASN A 153 0.35 -3.90 -2.55
CA ASN A 153 -1.07 -3.63 -2.36
C ASN A 153 -1.41 -2.23 -2.86
N ILE A 154 -2.64 -2.07 -3.34
CA ILE A 154 -3.18 -0.79 -3.76
C ILE A 154 -4.42 -0.43 -2.93
N VAL A 155 -4.50 0.81 -2.46
CA VAL A 155 -5.71 1.35 -1.85
C VAL A 155 -6.51 2.07 -2.91
N VAL A 156 -7.72 1.56 -3.19
CA VAL A 156 -8.66 2.12 -4.15
C VAL A 156 -9.96 2.47 -3.44
N ASN A 157 -10.51 3.64 -3.77
CA ASN A 157 -11.84 4.04 -3.33
C ASN A 157 -12.68 4.40 -4.56
N PRO A 158 -13.66 3.55 -4.92
CA PRO A 158 -14.50 3.82 -6.09
C PRO A 158 -15.42 5.02 -5.85
N SER A 159 -15.61 5.83 -6.89
CA SER A 159 -16.59 6.92 -6.87
C SER A 159 -18.01 6.40 -7.07
N GLY A 160 -18.48 5.49 -6.17
CA GLY A 160 -19.84 4.92 -6.22
C GLY A 160 -19.87 3.39 -6.06
N PRO A 161 -21.07 2.78 -5.94
CA PRO A 161 -21.23 1.38 -5.56
C PRO A 161 -21.13 0.39 -6.74
N GLU A 162 -20.91 0.85 -7.96
CA GLU A 162 -20.85 -0.02 -9.12
C GLU A 162 -19.48 -0.69 -9.22
N LEU A 163 -19.50 -2.01 -9.41
CA LEU A 163 -18.30 -2.81 -9.65
C LEU A 163 -17.64 -2.38 -10.97
N PHE A 164 -16.32 -2.22 -10.95
CA PHE A 164 -15.48 -2.10 -12.13
C PHE A 164 -14.21 -2.91 -11.99
N GLU A 165 -13.54 -3.13 -13.12
CA GLU A 165 -12.30 -3.88 -13.15
C GLU A 165 -11.11 -2.95 -13.38
N VAL A 166 -9.99 -3.31 -12.75
CA VAL A 166 -8.68 -2.75 -13.05
C VAL A 166 -7.79 -3.89 -13.52
N VAL A 167 -7.36 -3.83 -14.77
CA VAL A 167 -6.39 -4.78 -15.34
C VAL A 167 -5.03 -4.53 -14.73
N VAL A 168 -4.37 -5.60 -14.32
CA VAL A 168 -3.04 -5.56 -13.70
C VAL A 168 -2.07 -6.41 -14.48
N ASP A 169 -0.97 -5.80 -14.92
CA ASP A 169 0.13 -6.47 -15.62
C ASP A 169 1.44 -6.23 -14.89
N LEU A 170 2.33 -7.21 -14.93
CA LEU A 170 3.73 -7.10 -14.52
C LEU A 170 4.61 -7.10 -15.78
N ASP A 171 5.33 -6.00 -16.02
CA ASP A 171 6.20 -5.81 -17.20
C ASP A 171 5.48 -6.09 -18.55
N GLY A 172 4.17 -5.74 -18.62
CA GLY A 172 3.35 -5.91 -19.79
C GLY A 172 2.80 -7.31 -20.02
N ALA A 173 2.90 -8.20 -19.03
CA ALA A 173 2.31 -9.54 -19.05
C ALA A 173 1.37 -9.75 -17.85
N PRO A 174 0.27 -10.52 -17.99
CA PRO A 174 -0.56 -10.89 -16.87
C PRO A 174 0.22 -11.58 -15.76
N LEU A 175 -0.19 -11.38 -14.50
CA LEU A 175 0.43 -12.03 -13.36
C LEU A 175 0.30 -13.55 -13.44
N THR A 176 1.33 -14.28 -13.02
CA THR A 176 1.23 -15.73 -12.80
C THR A 176 0.53 -16.02 -11.47
N LYS A 177 0.14 -17.28 -11.25
CA LYS A 177 -0.49 -17.70 -9.99
C LYS A 177 0.46 -17.58 -8.78
N GLU A 178 1.74 -17.70 -9.02
CA GLU A 178 2.80 -17.60 -8.03
C GLU A 178 3.11 -16.15 -7.64
N GLN A 179 2.66 -15.19 -8.47
CA GLN A 179 2.86 -13.75 -8.27
C GLN A 179 1.61 -13.02 -7.83
N ALA A 180 0.44 -13.67 -8.00
CA ALA A 180 -0.85 -13.04 -7.77
C ALA A 180 -1.15 -12.90 -6.27
N GLY A 181 -1.46 -11.68 -5.84
CA GLY A 181 -2.05 -11.44 -4.52
C GLY A 181 -3.49 -11.96 -4.43
N ALA A 182 -4.02 -12.00 -3.22
CA ALA A 182 -5.31 -12.63 -2.91
C ALA A 182 -6.51 -12.02 -3.64
N ASP A 183 -6.41 -10.76 -4.10
CA ASP A 183 -7.50 -10.07 -4.78
C ASP A 183 -7.42 -10.15 -6.32
N ILE A 184 -6.43 -10.86 -6.86
CA ILE A 184 -6.30 -11.04 -8.31
C ILE A 184 -7.26 -12.11 -8.81
N VAL A 185 -8.05 -11.73 -9.80
CA VAL A 185 -8.94 -12.61 -10.55
C VAL A 185 -8.35 -12.89 -11.92
N PHE A 186 -8.24 -14.17 -12.27
CA PHE A 186 -7.79 -14.62 -13.58
C PHE A 186 -8.98 -14.75 -14.52
N LYS A 187 -8.98 -13.98 -15.60
CA LYS A 187 -10.05 -14.02 -16.60
C LYS A 187 -9.83 -15.11 -17.63
N THR A 188 -10.91 -15.46 -18.35
CA THR A 188 -10.86 -16.51 -19.38
C THR A 188 -10.05 -16.14 -20.62
N ASP A 189 -9.85 -14.84 -20.87
CA ASP A 189 -8.99 -14.32 -21.92
C ASP A 189 -7.51 -14.30 -21.54
N GLY A 190 -7.18 -14.68 -20.33
CA GLY A 190 -5.83 -14.72 -19.78
C GLY A 190 -5.38 -13.46 -19.06
N SER A 191 -6.19 -12.40 -19.03
CA SER A 191 -5.89 -11.19 -18.28
C SER A 191 -6.02 -11.40 -16.78
N THR A 192 -5.32 -10.57 -16.00
CA THR A 192 -5.40 -10.50 -14.54
C THR A 192 -6.00 -9.17 -14.13
N VAL A 193 -6.99 -9.20 -13.22
CA VAL A 193 -7.71 -8.01 -12.79
C VAL A 193 -7.92 -8.00 -11.29
N ILE A 194 -8.13 -6.81 -10.71
CA ILE A 194 -8.83 -6.64 -9.45
C ILE A 194 -10.26 -6.18 -9.72
N GLU A 195 -11.24 -6.75 -9.00
CA GLU A 195 -12.64 -6.36 -9.06
C GLU A 195 -12.93 -5.38 -7.93
N VAL A 196 -13.12 -4.10 -8.27
CA VAL A 196 -13.27 -3.01 -7.30
C VAL A 196 -14.74 -2.71 -7.09
N SER A 197 -15.24 -2.93 -5.86
CA SER A 197 -16.63 -2.65 -5.45
C SER A 197 -16.74 -1.81 -4.19
N GLU A 198 -15.65 -1.67 -3.44
CA GLU A 198 -15.62 -0.95 -2.16
C GLU A 198 -14.27 -0.28 -1.91
N ALA A 199 -14.27 0.70 -0.99
CA ALA A 199 -13.05 1.38 -0.57
C ALA A 199 -12.25 0.50 0.39
N ARG A 200 -11.15 -0.07 -0.08
CA ARG A 200 -10.23 -0.88 0.73
C ARG A 200 -8.85 -1.04 0.09
N LEU A 201 -7.99 -1.70 0.81
CA LEU A 201 -6.74 -2.23 0.29
C LEU A 201 -7.01 -3.52 -0.51
N TYR A 202 -6.40 -3.63 -1.68
CA TYR A 202 -6.43 -4.80 -2.56
C TYR A 202 -5.03 -5.37 -2.67
N ALA A 203 -4.88 -6.65 -2.35
CA ALA A 203 -3.63 -7.39 -2.49
C ALA A 203 -3.41 -7.77 -3.95
N VAL A 204 -2.44 -7.13 -4.59
CA VAL A 204 -2.18 -7.25 -6.03
C VAL A 204 -1.10 -8.28 -6.35
N LEU A 205 0.02 -8.20 -5.65
CA LEU A 205 1.17 -9.07 -5.88
C LEU A 205 1.63 -9.65 -4.55
N GLU A 206 1.95 -10.93 -4.57
CA GLU A 206 2.59 -11.65 -3.47
C GLU A 206 3.57 -12.67 -4.05
N SER A 207 4.81 -12.67 -3.57
CA SER A 207 5.86 -13.56 -4.07
C SER A 207 6.76 -14.03 -2.93
N PRO A 208 7.17 -15.31 -2.95
CA PRO A 208 8.15 -15.83 -2.00
C PRO A 208 9.53 -15.20 -2.14
N GLU A 209 9.80 -14.57 -3.29
CA GLU A 209 11.07 -13.91 -3.59
C GLU A 209 10.88 -12.42 -3.80
N LEU A 210 11.95 -11.63 -3.56
CA LEU A 210 11.96 -10.21 -3.87
C LEU A 210 11.88 -10.03 -5.39
N LEU A 211 10.79 -9.40 -5.85
CA LEU A 211 10.59 -9.07 -7.25
C LEU A 211 10.93 -7.60 -7.50
N LYS A 212 11.41 -7.34 -8.70
CA LYS A 212 11.61 -5.99 -9.25
C LYS A 212 10.97 -5.95 -10.63
N GLY A 213 10.25 -4.88 -10.93
CA GLY A 213 9.59 -4.71 -12.22
C GLY A 213 8.66 -3.52 -12.22
N ASN A 214 7.80 -3.45 -13.22
CA ASN A 214 6.81 -2.41 -13.38
C ASN A 214 5.41 -3.02 -13.33
N LEU A 215 4.59 -2.61 -12.35
CA LEU A 215 3.17 -2.92 -12.36
C LEU A 215 2.42 -1.85 -13.14
N PHE A 216 1.53 -2.30 -14.02
CA PHE A 216 0.63 -1.45 -14.79
C PHE A 216 -0.80 -1.68 -14.33
N PHE A 217 -1.53 -0.60 -14.12
CA PHE A 217 -2.94 -0.59 -13.74
C PHE A 217 -3.73 0.17 -14.79
N ARG A 218 -4.70 -0.51 -15.42
CA ARG A 218 -5.56 0.06 -16.46
C ARG A 218 -7.01 -0.19 -16.11
N SER A 219 -7.88 0.76 -16.40
CA SER A 219 -9.32 0.58 -16.23
C SER A 219 -10.09 1.27 -17.32
N THR A 220 -11.17 0.65 -17.76
CA THR A 220 -12.14 1.31 -18.67
C THR A 220 -12.97 2.37 -17.95
N SER A 221 -12.93 2.39 -16.60
CA SER A 221 -13.82 3.18 -15.76
C SER A 221 -13.15 4.45 -15.22
N PRO A 222 -13.82 5.61 -15.29
CA PRO A 222 -13.36 6.84 -14.61
C PRO A 222 -13.56 6.78 -13.08
N LYS A 223 -14.07 5.68 -12.55
CA LYS A 223 -14.20 5.47 -11.08
C LYS A 223 -12.92 4.97 -10.43
N PHE A 224 -11.91 4.62 -11.21
CA PHE A 224 -10.63 4.18 -10.70
C PHE A 224 -9.89 5.36 -10.06
N ALA A 225 -9.76 5.34 -8.73
CA ALA A 225 -9.01 6.32 -7.97
C ALA A 225 -8.04 5.61 -7.02
N MET A 226 -6.74 5.83 -7.23
CA MET A 226 -5.66 5.31 -6.41
C MET A 226 -5.32 6.29 -5.28
N PHE A 227 -5.36 5.81 -4.04
CA PHE A 227 -5.04 6.56 -2.83
C PHE A 227 -3.63 6.31 -2.35
N ALA A 228 -3.20 5.04 -2.35
CA ALA A 228 -1.88 4.66 -1.90
C ALA A 228 -1.44 3.31 -2.48
N PHE A 229 -0.13 3.10 -2.52
CA PHE A 229 0.49 1.78 -2.62
C PHE A 229 1.24 1.47 -1.35
N THR A 230 1.17 0.22 -0.90
CA THR A 230 2.02 -0.32 0.15
C THR A 230 2.83 -1.48 -0.39
N PHE A 231 4.05 -1.60 0.10
CA PHE A 231 5.01 -2.60 -0.36
C PHE A 231 5.53 -3.37 0.86
N GLY A 232 5.64 -4.69 0.74
CA GLY A 232 6.16 -5.56 1.79
C GLY A 232 7.36 -6.36 1.32
N ILE A 233 8.27 -6.65 2.26
CA ILE A 233 9.40 -7.57 2.06
C ILE A 233 9.21 -8.84 2.87
N TYR A 234 8.18 -8.91 3.72
CA TYR A 234 7.92 -10.02 4.62
C TYR A 234 6.84 -10.92 4.04
N MET A 235 6.97 -12.22 4.27
CA MET A 235 5.88 -13.17 4.07
C MET A 235 5.03 -13.19 5.34
N GLU A 236 3.73 -12.95 5.25
CA GLU A 236 2.83 -13.23 6.35
C GLU A 236 2.84 -14.75 6.62
N GLY A 237 3.23 -15.14 7.82
CA GLY A 237 3.08 -16.51 8.29
C GLY A 237 4.28 -17.44 8.10
N ALA A 238 5.51 -16.94 8.00
CA ALA A 238 6.70 -17.76 8.11
C ALA A 238 7.11 -17.97 9.57
#